data_f5236917d12d9da0c5d158b4f9227f19
#
_entry.id   f5236917d12d9da0c5d158b4f9227f19
#
_cell.length_a   1.000
_cell.length_b   1.000
_cell.length_c   1.000
_cell.angle_alpha   90.00
_cell.angle_beta   90.00
_cell.angle_gamma   90.00
#
_symmetry.space_group_name_H-M   'P 1'
#
loop_
_entity.id
_entity.type
_entity.pdbx_description
1 polymer ?
#
loop_
_entity_poly.entity_id
_entity_poly.type
_entity_poly.pdbx_seq_one_letter_code
_entity_poly.pdbx_strand_id
1 'polypeptide(L)'
;MKKARRIKAGVLAFTAVVSVAVTSVPVYAVEDSPVVYDLKAEQKNQENLEYDQAALDLLKYCNKDDFKTWDQSLAPMNDAQAQEIKTFVDDQIVKGETEDYKKARLIYDWITKNVRYAGSNDTDIGLAPYDVFTKKVAVCGGYSNLYKAMLNAAGIPAIYVIGWAGGQGHAWNLVYADGKWFYSDTTWGVSNPNYYFAPDVKDFSGSHKTQDLVQVRLEGANNT
;
A
#
# COMPACT_ATOMS: atom_id res chain seq x y z
N MET A 1 31.78 8.62 -20.20
CA MET A 1 30.38 8.20 -20.23
C MET A 1 30.27 6.85 -19.52
N LYS A 2 29.92 6.85 -18.22
CA LYS A 2 29.71 5.59 -17.45
C LYS A 2 28.27 5.14 -17.71
N LYS A 3 28.09 4.02 -18.44
CA LYS A 3 26.80 3.36 -18.56
C LYS A 3 26.32 2.95 -17.17
N ALA A 4 25.23 3.54 -16.71
CA ALA A 4 24.55 3.05 -15.54
C ALA A 4 24.17 1.58 -15.81
N ARG A 5 24.75 0.65 -15.07
CA ARG A 5 24.29 -0.73 -15.03
C ARG A 5 22.91 -0.68 -14.38
N ARG A 6 21.88 -0.87 -15.20
CA ARG A 6 20.57 -1.23 -14.66
C ARG A 6 20.78 -2.53 -13.87
N ILE A 7 20.70 -2.43 -12.58
CA ILE A 7 20.58 -3.59 -11.72
C ILE A 7 19.21 -4.16 -12.09
N LYS A 8 19.19 -5.27 -12.83
CA LYS A 8 17.98 -6.07 -12.92
C LYS A 8 17.64 -6.37 -11.46
N ALA A 9 16.55 -5.81 -10.98
CA ALA A 9 15.99 -6.28 -9.73
C ALA A 9 15.84 -7.78 -9.93
N GLY A 10 16.76 -8.52 -9.35
CA GLY A 10 16.68 -9.96 -9.38
C GLY A 10 15.36 -10.25 -8.68
N VAL A 11 14.40 -10.69 -9.46
CA VAL A 11 13.19 -11.27 -8.92
C VAL A 11 13.69 -12.32 -7.94
N LEU A 12 13.62 -12.01 -6.66
CA LEU A 12 13.50 -13.05 -5.66
C LEU A 12 12.12 -13.67 -5.94
N ALA A 13 12.05 -14.42 -7.04
CA ALA A 13 10.93 -15.28 -7.33
C ALA A 13 10.96 -16.38 -6.26
N PHE A 14 10.35 -16.09 -5.13
CA PHE A 14 9.93 -17.16 -4.24
C PHE A 14 8.76 -17.86 -4.91
N THR A 15 9.06 -18.78 -5.80
CA THR A 15 8.09 -19.75 -6.30
C THR A 15 7.85 -20.76 -5.19
N ALA A 16 7.03 -20.41 -4.24
CA ALA A 16 6.40 -21.41 -3.37
C ALA A 16 4.97 -21.61 -3.87
N VAL A 17 4.78 -22.65 -4.65
CA VAL A 17 3.43 -23.14 -4.94
C VAL A 17 2.90 -23.77 -3.66
N VAL A 18 2.08 -23.05 -2.94
CA VAL A 18 1.35 -23.61 -1.80
C VAL A 18 -0.12 -23.66 -2.16
N SER A 19 -0.59 -24.85 -2.45
CA SER A 19 -2.02 -25.14 -2.45
C SER A 19 -2.49 -25.13 -1.00
N VAL A 20 -2.95 -23.99 -0.53
CA VAL A 20 -3.60 -23.88 0.78
C VAL A 20 -5.08 -23.69 0.54
N ALA A 21 -5.86 -24.68 0.93
CA ALA A 21 -7.29 -24.50 1.12
C ALA A 21 -7.45 -23.56 2.33
N VAL A 22 -7.47 -22.25 2.09
CA VAL A 22 -7.77 -21.25 3.11
C VAL A 22 -9.29 -21.10 3.15
N THR A 23 -9.89 -21.80 4.10
CA THR A 23 -11.25 -21.48 4.50
C THR A 23 -11.23 -20.16 5.25
N SER A 24 -11.90 -19.14 4.70
CA SER A 24 -12.35 -17.92 5.38
C SER A 24 -11.49 -16.66 5.44
N VAL A 25 -10.56 -16.44 4.51
CA VAL A 25 -10.16 -15.05 4.24
C VAL A 25 -10.60 -14.74 2.83
N PRO A 26 -11.42 -13.70 2.60
CA PRO A 26 -11.63 -13.24 1.24
C PRO A 26 -10.29 -12.68 0.77
N VAL A 27 -9.51 -13.53 0.11
CA VAL A 27 -8.42 -13.06 -0.72
C VAL A 27 -9.10 -12.32 -1.85
N TYR A 28 -9.18 -11.00 -1.73
CA TYR A 28 -9.41 -10.17 -2.88
C TYR A 28 -8.10 -10.16 -3.68
N ALA A 29 -7.71 -11.36 -4.14
CA ALA A 29 -6.79 -11.45 -5.24
C ALA A 29 -7.54 -10.87 -6.43
N VAL A 30 -7.05 -9.79 -6.99
CA VAL A 30 -7.27 -9.55 -8.42
C VAL A 30 -6.87 -10.86 -9.07
N GLU A 31 -7.78 -11.51 -9.81
CA GLU A 31 -7.62 -12.89 -10.33
C GLU A 31 -6.32 -13.11 -11.12
N ASP A 32 -5.66 -12.06 -11.53
CA ASP A 32 -4.39 -12.07 -12.27
C ASP A 32 -3.16 -11.69 -11.42
N SER A 33 -3.30 -11.52 -10.11
CA SER A 33 -2.12 -11.24 -9.28
C SER A 33 -1.43 -12.55 -8.89
N PRO A 34 -0.16 -12.77 -9.26
CA PRO A 34 0.59 -13.94 -8.85
C PRO A 34 1.02 -13.89 -7.37
N VAL A 35 0.33 -13.14 -6.52
CA VAL A 35 0.63 -13.05 -5.10
C VAL A 35 0.19 -14.34 -4.43
N VAL A 36 1.12 -15.24 -4.26
CA VAL A 36 0.93 -16.43 -3.44
C VAL A 36 1.37 -16.08 -2.03
N TYR A 37 0.44 -16.08 -1.09
CA TYR A 37 0.75 -15.89 0.33
C TYR A 37 1.35 -17.18 0.89
N ASP A 38 2.61 -17.13 1.32
CA ASP A 38 3.24 -18.24 2.05
C ASP A 38 3.09 -18.03 3.55
N LEU A 39 2.15 -18.77 4.15
CA LEU A 39 1.91 -18.76 5.60
C LEU A 39 3.10 -19.24 6.42
N LYS A 40 4.07 -19.94 5.79
CA LYS A 40 5.28 -20.38 6.48
C LYS A 40 6.34 -19.29 6.60
N ALA A 41 6.20 -18.19 5.86
CA ALA A 41 7.08 -17.03 6.00
C ALA A 41 6.99 -16.39 7.40
N GLU A 42 5.86 -16.54 8.09
CA GLU A 42 5.70 -16.10 9.49
C GLU A 42 6.66 -16.77 10.47
N GLN A 43 7.09 -17.99 10.20
CA GLN A 43 7.98 -18.73 11.09
C GLN A 43 9.45 -18.28 11.01
N LYS A 44 9.81 -17.47 10.02
CA LYS A 44 11.16 -16.92 9.82
C LYS A 44 11.33 -15.51 10.40
N ASN A 45 10.76 -15.29 11.56
CA ASN A 45 10.61 -13.96 12.18
C ASN A 45 11.87 -13.12 12.41
N GLN A 46 13.07 -13.67 12.29
CA GLN A 46 14.32 -12.92 12.47
C GLN A 46 14.84 -12.27 11.18
N GLU A 47 14.39 -12.75 10.01
CA GLU A 47 14.84 -12.24 8.70
C GLU A 47 14.09 -10.97 8.25
N ASN A 48 13.01 -10.61 8.93
CA ASN A 48 12.10 -9.57 8.42
C ASN A 48 12.61 -8.14 8.55
N LEU A 49 13.44 -7.83 9.55
CA LEU A 49 14.05 -6.49 9.67
C LEU A 49 15.03 -6.25 8.52
N GLU A 50 15.78 -7.28 8.12
CA GLU A 50 16.68 -7.20 6.98
C GLU A 50 15.88 -7.07 5.68
N TYR A 51 14.74 -7.75 5.57
CA TYR A 51 13.87 -7.64 4.41
C TYR A 51 13.25 -6.24 4.28
N ASP A 52 12.74 -5.67 5.37
CA ASP A 52 12.19 -4.33 5.35
C ASP A 52 13.26 -3.29 5.04
N GLN A 53 14.45 -3.45 5.57
CA GLN A 53 15.57 -2.59 5.23
C GLN A 53 15.98 -2.78 3.77
N ALA A 54 16.01 -4.01 3.26
CA ALA A 54 16.31 -4.30 1.87
C ALA A 54 15.26 -3.70 0.92
N ALA A 55 13.99 -3.72 1.29
CA ALA A 55 12.92 -3.08 0.54
C ALA A 55 13.10 -1.55 0.49
N LEU A 56 13.39 -0.93 1.62
CA LEU A 56 13.67 0.51 1.68
C LEU A 56 14.94 0.89 0.91
N ASP A 57 15.97 0.04 0.96
CA ASP A 57 17.21 0.24 0.21
C ASP A 57 16.98 0.10 -1.29
N LEU A 58 16.14 -0.83 -1.73
CA LEU A 58 15.74 -0.96 -3.12
C LEU A 58 15.08 0.33 -3.64
N LEU A 59 14.20 0.93 -2.85
CA LEU A 59 13.48 2.15 -3.21
C LEU A 59 14.40 3.37 -3.39
N LYS A 60 15.61 3.37 -2.83
CA LYS A 60 16.61 4.43 -3.06
C LYS A 60 17.09 4.47 -4.52
N TYR A 61 16.98 3.37 -5.25
CA TYR A 61 17.39 3.25 -6.65
C TYR A 61 16.22 3.37 -7.63
N CYS A 62 14.98 3.44 -7.13
CA CYS A 62 13.79 3.63 -7.93
C CYS A 62 13.55 5.12 -8.20
N ASN A 63 12.97 5.43 -9.35
CA ASN A 63 12.45 6.77 -9.59
C ASN A 63 11.12 6.93 -8.84
N LYS A 64 11.11 7.75 -7.80
CA LYS A 64 9.90 7.98 -6.97
C LYS A 64 8.70 8.47 -7.79
N ASP A 65 8.93 9.17 -8.89
CA ASP A 65 7.86 9.73 -9.72
C ASP A 65 7.04 8.64 -10.43
N ASP A 66 7.60 7.45 -10.60
CA ASP A 66 6.90 6.29 -11.16
C ASP A 66 5.75 5.82 -10.24
N PHE A 67 5.79 6.18 -8.96
CA PHE A 67 4.77 5.81 -7.95
C PHE A 67 3.70 6.89 -7.70
N LYS A 68 3.66 7.94 -8.52
CA LYS A 68 2.64 9.00 -8.45
C LYS A 68 1.36 8.67 -9.22
N THR A 69 1.39 7.63 -10.03
CA THR A 69 0.25 7.23 -10.85
C THR A 69 -0.51 6.07 -10.21
N TRP A 70 -1.82 6.09 -10.39
CA TRP A 70 -2.65 4.97 -9.98
C TRP A 70 -2.40 3.77 -10.91
N ASP A 71 -2.19 2.61 -10.32
CA ASP A 71 -2.04 1.36 -11.06
C ASP A 71 -3.40 0.67 -11.20
N GLN A 72 -3.93 0.62 -12.42
CA GLN A 72 -5.22 0.02 -12.75
C GLN A 72 -5.24 -1.50 -12.48
N SER A 73 -4.07 -2.16 -12.39
CA SER A 73 -3.98 -3.57 -12.05
C SER A 73 -4.28 -3.86 -10.57
N LEU A 74 -4.16 -2.87 -9.70
CA LEU A 74 -4.53 -3.01 -8.28
C LEU A 74 -6.04 -3.04 -8.09
N ALA A 75 -6.73 -2.10 -8.72
CA ALA A 75 -8.19 -2.04 -8.75
C ALA A 75 -8.64 -1.01 -9.80
N PRO A 76 -9.68 -1.26 -10.57
CA PRO A 76 -10.10 -0.38 -11.65
C PRO A 76 -10.63 0.96 -11.13
N MET A 77 -10.24 2.04 -11.79
CA MET A 77 -10.75 3.39 -11.56
C MET A 77 -10.71 4.15 -12.88
N ASN A 78 -11.83 4.67 -13.36
CA ASN A 78 -11.86 5.46 -14.58
C ASN A 78 -11.46 6.93 -14.33
N ASP A 79 -11.20 7.67 -15.39
CA ASP A 79 -10.70 9.05 -15.32
C ASP A 79 -11.67 9.99 -14.60
N ALA A 80 -12.98 9.82 -14.75
CA ALA A 80 -13.97 10.64 -14.04
C ALA A 80 -13.94 10.40 -12.54
N GLN A 81 -13.83 9.15 -12.11
CA GLN A 81 -13.67 8.75 -10.70
C GLN A 81 -12.36 9.29 -10.12
N ALA A 82 -11.26 9.17 -10.86
CA ALA A 82 -9.97 9.72 -10.46
C ALA A 82 -10.02 11.24 -10.30
N GLN A 83 -10.69 11.94 -11.23
CA GLN A 83 -10.85 13.38 -11.18
C GLN A 83 -11.73 13.83 -10.00
N GLU A 84 -12.78 13.08 -9.66
CA GLU A 84 -13.62 13.37 -8.50
C GLU A 84 -12.82 13.24 -7.19
N ILE A 85 -12.05 12.15 -7.02
CA ILE A 85 -11.15 12.00 -5.88
C ILE A 85 -10.15 13.15 -5.83
N LYS A 86 -9.55 13.51 -6.98
CA LYS A 86 -8.57 14.60 -7.04
C LYS A 86 -9.19 15.94 -6.60
N THR A 87 -10.33 16.29 -7.15
CA THR A 87 -11.03 17.52 -6.81
C THR A 87 -11.36 17.56 -5.31
N PHE A 88 -11.82 16.44 -4.77
CA PHE A 88 -12.13 16.33 -3.35
C PHE A 88 -10.87 16.49 -2.47
N VAL A 89 -9.77 15.84 -2.83
CA VAL A 89 -8.50 15.97 -2.10
C VAL A 89 -8.01 17.40 -2.12
N ASP A 90 -7.97 18.04 -3.29
CA ASP A 90 -7.45 19.39 -3.46
C ASP A 90 -8.30 20.44 -2.69
N ASP A 91 -9.62 20.33 -2.80
CA ASP A 91 -10.53 21.37 -2.30
C ASP A 91 -10.91 21.17 -0.83
N GLN A 92 -11.00 19.93 -0.36
CA GLN A 92 -11.57 19.63 0.96
C GLN A 92 -10.54 19.13 1.96
N ILE A 93 -9.42 18.55 1.52
CA ILE A 93 -8.45 17.95 2.44
C ILE A 93 -7.17 18.77 2.54
N VAL A 94 -6.48 18.98 1.40
CA VAL A 94 -5.14 19.57 1.39
C VAL A 94 -5.12 21.04 1.02
N LYS A 95 -6.26 21.68 0.93
CA LYS A 95 -6.41 23.08 0.50
C LYS A 95 -5.45 24.01 1.21
N GLY A 96 -4.54 24.60 0.43
CA GLY A 96 -3.55 25.57 0.93
C GLY A 96 -2.33 24.97 1.61
N GLU A 97 -2.27 23.64 1.79
CA GLU A 97 -1.08 22.98 2.31
C GLU A 97 -0.07 22.71 1.18
N THR A 98 1.20 23.00 1.45
CA THR A 98 2.28 22.85 0.45
C THR A 98 3.27 21.73 0.79
N GLU A 99 3.37 21.33 2.05
CA GLU A 99 4.31 20.31 2.53
C GLU A 99 3.72 18.93 2.32
N ASP A 100 4.41 18.06 1.57
CA ASP A 100 3.91 16.74 1.19
C ASP A 100 3.65 15.82 2.39
N TYR A 101 4.50 15.89 3.43
CA TYR A 101 4.28 15.14 4.66
C TYR A 101 2.98 15.55 5.37
N LYS A 102 2.68 16.85 5.42
CA LYS A 102 1.44 17.34 6.01
C LYS A 102 0.22 16.99 5.17
N LYS A 103 0.30 17.08 3.83
CA LYS A 103 -0.78 16.61 2.96
C LYS A 103 -1.05 15.12 3.18
N ALA A 104 0.01 14.29 3.23
CA ALA A 104 -0.13 12.86 3.49
C ALA A 104 -0.82 12.60 4.83
N ARG A 105 -0.48 13.37 5.88
CA ARG A 105 -1.12 13.27 7.19
C ARG A 105 -2.59 13.69 7.15
N LEU A 106 -2.94 14.76 6.48
CA LEU A 106 -4.33 15.21 6.34
C LEU A 106 -5.19 14.16 5.63
N ILE A 107 -4.67 13.55 4.56
CA ILE A 107 -5.36 12.48 3.83
C ILE A 107 -5.52 11.24 4.72
N TYR A 108 -4.48 10.85 5.43
CA TYR A 108 -4.51 9.75 6.40
C TYR A 108 -5.58 9.97 7.47
N ASP A 109 -5.59 11.13 8.08
CA ASP A 109 -6.55 11.50 9.12
C ASP A 109 -7.99 11.51 8.60
N TRP A 110 -8.18 11.94 7.35
CA TRP A 110 -9.49 11.88 6.75
C TRP A 110 -9.98 10.44 6.56
N ILE A 111 -9.13 9.56 6.03
CA ILE A 111 -9.49 8.15 5.82
C ILE A 111 -9.80 7.46 7.16
N THR A 112 -8.93 7.60 8.14
CA THR A 112 -9.09 6.93 9.45
C THR A 112 -10.33 7.40 10.21
N LYS A 113 -10.83 8.61 9.93
CA LYS A 113 -12.04 9.16 10.54
C LYS A 113 -13.32 8.86 9.77
N ASN A 114 -13.24 8.67 8.46
CA ASN A 114 -14.42 8.60 7.60
C ASN A 114 -14.68 7.21 6.99
N VAL A 115 -13.71 6.32 7.00
CA VAL A 115 -13.87 4.95 6.53
C VAL A 115 -13.93 4.02 7.74
N ARG A 116 -14.96 3.18 7.80
CA ARG A 116 -15.05 2.15 8.83
C ARG A 116 -14.59 0.79 8.31
N TYR A 117 -14.02 -0.01 9.19
CA TYR A 117 -13.66 -1.39 8.85
C TYR A 117 -14.91 -2.26 8.69
N ALA A 118 -14.93 -3.08 7.65
CA ALA A 118 -16.07 -3.96 7.35
C ALA A 118 -16.23 -5.02 8.43
N GLY A 119 -17.44 -5.18 8.91
CA GLY A 119 -17.83 -6.27 9.82
C GLY A 119 -18.35 -7.49 9.06
N SER A 120 -18.61 -8.57 9.79
CA SER A 120 -19.06 -9.85 9.22
C SER A 120 -20.41 -9.79 8.46
N ASN A 121 -21.21 -8.78 8.73
CA ASN A 121 -22.54 -8.59 8.10
C ASN A 121 -22.51 -7.62 6.91
N ASP A 122 -21.35 -7.02 6.61
CA ASP A 122 -21.22 -6.13 5.47
C ASP A 122 -21.12 -6.96 4.18
N THR A 123 -21.98 -6.69 3.23
CA THR A 123 -22.00 -7.38 1.92
C THR A 123 -21.56 -6.48 0.77
N ASP A 124 -21.56 -5.16 0.97
CA ASP A 124 -21.13 -4.16 0.00
C ASP A 124 -19.85 -3.45 0.46
N ILE A 125 -18.74 -4.16 0.35
CA ILE A 125 -17.42 -3.72 0.82
C ILE A 125 -16.65 -3.11 -0.36
N GLY A 126 -16.10 -1.91 -0.16
CA GLY A 126 -15.25 -1.26 -1.15
C GLY A 126 -13.84 -1.88 -1.19
N LEU A 127 -13.35 -2.16 -2.40
CA LEU A 127 -11.95 -2.52 -2.64
C LEU A 127 -11.26 -1.50 -3.56
N ALA A 128 -11.89 -1.18 -4.70
CA ALA A 128 -11.41 -0.13 -5.58
C ALA A 128 -11.46 1.23 -4.86
N PRO A 129 -10.52 2.15 -5.13
CA PRO A 129 -10.44 3.43 -4.43
C PRO A 129 -11.74 4.20 -4.45
N TYR A 130 -12.40 4.27 -5.60
CA TYR A 130 -13.65 5.01 -5.74
C TYR A 130 -14.81 4.35 -4.98
N ASP A 131 -14.86 3.02 -4.91
CA ASP A 131 -15.85 2.31 -4.11
C ASP A 131 -15.67 2.63 -2.62
N VAL A 132 -14.44 2.58 -2.12
CA VAL A 132 -14.15 2.94 -0.73
C VAL A 132 -14.46 4.42 -0.47
N PHE A 133 -14.09 5.29 -1.41
CA PHE A 133 -14.37 6.72 -1.32
C PHE A 133 -15.87 7.02 -1.20
N THR A 134 -16.72 6.29 -1.92
CA THR A 134 -18.18 6.51 -1.90
C THR A 134 -18.88 5.74 -0.77
N LYS A 135 -18.55 4.47 -0.58
CA LYS A 135 -19.21 3.57 0.39
C LYS A 135 -18.76 3.80 1.84
N LYS A 136 -17.54 4.28 2.05
CA LYS A 136 -16.91 4.48 3.38
C LYS A 136 -16.81 3.20 4.22
N VAL A 137 -16.77 2.05 3.57
CA VAL A 137 -16.63 0.73 4.20
C VAL A 137 -15.62 -0.09 3.42
N ALA A 138 -14.60 -0.61 4.10
CA ALA A 138 -13.55 -1.38 3.46
C ALA A 138 -12.87 -2.36 4.43
N VAL A 139 -12.12 -3.31 3.88
CA VAL A 139 -11.06 -4.06 4.58
C VAL A 139 -9.70 -3.42 4.30
N CYS A 140 -8.63 -3.96 4.87
CA CYS A 140 -7.27 -3.39 4.77
C CYS A 140 -6.84 -3.04 3.33
N GLY A 141 -7.13 -3.93 2.36
CA GLY A 141 -6.82 -3.67 0.95
C GLY A 141 -7.52 -2.42 0.40
N GLY A 142 -8.80 -2.22 0.73
CA GLY A 142 -9.54 -1.03 0.32
C GLY A 142 -9.02 0.25 0.98
N TYR A 143 -8.69 0.21 2.26
CA TYR A 143 -8.04 1.32 2.97
C TYR A 143 -6.75 1.76 2.28
N SER A 144 -5.87 0.79 2.01
CA SER A 144 -4.57 1.06 1.38
C SER A 144 -4.70 1.53 -0.06
N ASN A 145 -5.67 1.01 -0.82
CA ASN A 145 -5.97 1.44 -2.18
C ASN A 145 -6.48 2.89 -2.20
N LEU A 146 -7.43 3.23 -1.33
CA LEU A 146 -7.93 4.60 -1.25
C LEU A 146 -6.82 5.58 -0.84
N TYR A 147 -6.01 5.21 0.15
CA TYR A 147 -4.92 6.06 0.59
C TYR A 147 -3.91 6.33 -0.52
N LYS A 148 -3.46 5.28 -1.23
CA LYS A 148 -2.59 5.44 -2.40
C LYS A 148 -3.22 6.36 -3.46
N ALA A 149 -4.48 6.14 -3.81
CA ALA A 149 -5.15 6.94 -4.84
C ALA A 149 -5.25 8.42 -4.44
N MET A 150 -5.58 8.73 -3.20
CA MET A 150 -5.67 10.10 -2.71
C MET A 150 -4.29 10.77 -2.59
N LEU A 151 -3.25 10.03 -2.19
CA LEU A 151 -1.87 10.50 -2.20
C LEU A 151 -1.41 10.84 -3.63
N ASN A 152 -1.66 9.94 -4.59
CA ASN A 152 -1.31 10.17 -5.99
C ASN A 152 -2.08 11.37 -6.58
N ALA A 153 -3.34 11.55 -6.19
CA ALA A 153 -4.13 12.74 -6.55
C ALA A 153 -3.50 14.05 -6.04
N ALA A 154 -2.86 14.02 -4.87
CA ALA A 154 -2.08 15.13 -4.30
C ALA A 154 -0.63 15.23 -4.85
N GLY A 155 -0.24 14.37 -5.80
CA GLY A 155 1.12 14.32 -6.37
C GLY A 155 2.16 13.64 -5.49
N ILE A 156 1.74 12.91 -4.46
CA ILE A 156 2.61 12.22 -3.51
C ILE A 156 2.82 10.77 -3.95
N PRO A 157 4.08 10.32 -4.11
CA PRO A 157 4.39 8.94 -4.44
C PRO A 157 3.97 7.98 -3.32
N ALA A 158 3.30 6.90 -3.67
CA ALA A 158 2.90 5.88 -2.72
C ALA A 158 2.87 4.48 -3.34
N ILE A 159 3.21 3.48 -2.55
CA ILE A 159 3.25 2.07 -2.94
C ILE A 159 2.26 1.30 -2.08
N TYR A 160 1.54 0.38 -2.71
CA TYR A 160 0.72 -0.60 -2.02
C TYR A 160 1.59 -1.75 -1.53
N VAL A 161 1.55 -2.02 -0.24
CA VAL A 161 2.35 -3.07 0.41
C VAL A 161 1.44 -4.19 0.87
N ILE A 162 1.84 -5.42 0.59
CA ILE A 162 1.17 -6.63 1.06
C ILE A 162 2.09 -7.36 2.04
N GLY A 163 1.50 -7.95 3.06
CA GLY A 163 2.24 -8.74 4.04
C GLY A 163 1.36 -9.32 5.13
N TRP A 164 1.94 -9.47 6.31
CA TRP A 164 1.30 -10.03 7.49
C TRP A 164 1.33 -9.04 8.64
N ALA A 165 0.19 -8.90 9.32
CA ALA A 165 0.11 -8.16 10.58
C ALA A 165 -0.94 -8.80 11.49
N GLY A 166 -0.63 -8.92 12.79
CA GLY A 166 -1.54 -9.53 13.75
C GLY A 166 -1.93 -10.98 13.45
N GLY A 167 -1.06 -11.74 12.78
CA GLY A 167 -1.30 -13.15 12.44
C GLY A 167 -2.21 -13.38 11.24
N GLN A 168 -2.44 -12.36 10.41
CA GLN A 168 -3.27 -12.45 9.21
C GLN A 168 -2.70 -11.65 8.05
N GLY A 169 -3.13 -11.99 6.82
CA GLY A 169 -2.80 -11.20 5.64
C GLY A 169 -3.28 -9.76 5.80
N HIS A 170 -2.42 -8.80 5.47
CA HIS A 170 -2.67 -7.39 5.68
C HIS A 170 -2.09 -6.54 4.54
N ALA A 171 -2.63 -5.32 4.40
CA ALA A 171 -2.14 -4.36 3.43
C ALA A 171 -2.01 -2.98 4.07
N TRP A 172 -0.94 -2.26 3.67
CA TRP A 172 -0.64 -0.89 4.08
C TRP A 172 0.09 -0.15 2.97
N ASN A 173 0.74 0.98 3.29
CA ASN A 173 1.42 1.76 2.27
C ASN A 173 2.84 2.14 2.68
N LEU A 174 3.72 2.29 1.68
CA LEU A 174 4.90 3.14 1.73
C LEU A 174 4.57 4.46 1.07
N VAL A 175 4.96 5.55 1.70
CA VAL A 175 4.69 6.92 1.25
C VAL A 175 6.02 7.66 1.14
N TYR A 176 6.22 8.43 0.06
CA TYR A 176 7.40 9.28 -0.09
C TYR A 176 7.03 10.74 0.13
N ALA A 177 7.55 11.34 1.18
CA ALA A 177 7.44 12.77 1.41
C ALA A 177 8.72 13.32 2.07
N ASP A 178 9.04 14.55 1.80
CA ASP A 178 10.17 15.28 2.37
C ASP A 178 11.50 14.50 2.27
N GLY A 179 11.73 13.86 1.12
CA GLY A 179 12.99 13.20 0.80
C GLY A 179 13.15 11.76 1.31
N LYS A 180 12.13 11.16 1.92
CA LYS A 180 12.22 9.80 2.49
C LYS A 180 10.95 8.99 2.29
N TRP A 181 11.11 7.66 2.26
CA TRP A 181 10.02 6.71 2.36
C TRP A 181 9.70 6.42 3.83
N PHE A 182 8.42 6.27 4.14
CA PHE A 182 7.95 5.83 5.45
C PHE A 182 6.71 4.95 5.32
N TYR A 183 6.52 4.06 6.27
CA TYR A 183 5.32 3.23 6.37
C TYR A 183 4.12 4.03 6.88
N SER A 184 2.93 3.64 6.44
CA SER A 184 1.68 4.18 6.94
C SER A 184 0.57 3.15 6.82
N ASP A 185 -0.11 2.85 7.91
CA ASP A 185 -1.24 1.92 7.96
C ASP A 185 -2.52 2.65 8.35
N THR A 186 -3.36 2.94 7.36
CA THR A 186 -4.65 3.60 7.57
C THR A 186 -5.67 2.69 8.24
N THR A 187 -5.54 1.37 8.15
CA THR A 187 -6.46 0.41 8.77
C THR A 187 -6.30 0.40 10.28
N TRP A 188 -5.10 0.13 10.77
CA TRP A 188 -4.83 0.12 12.20
C TRP A 188 -4.79 1.53 12.78
N GLY A 189 -4.58 2.51 11.93
CA GLY A 189 -4.67 3.93 12.24
C GLY A 189 -6.04 4.38 12.71
N VAL A 190 -7.12 3.66 12.39
CA VAL A 190 -8.45 3.91 12.97
C VAL A 190 -8.41 3.84 14.49
N SER A 191 -7.63 2.92 15.06
CA SER A 191 -7.51 2.75 16.51
C SER A 191 -6.41 3.60 17.12
N ASN A 192 -5.30 3.83 16.40
CA ASN A 192 -4.17 4.61 16.89
C ASN A 192 -3.50 5.44 15.77
N PRO A 193 -4.12 6.57 15.38
CA PRO A 193 -3.69 7.34 14.22
C PRO A 193 -2.30 7.97 14.37
N ASN A 194 -1.84 8.21 15.59
CA ASN A 194 -0.52 8.79 15.80
C ASN A 194 0.61 7.76 15.71
N TYR A 195 0.32 6.51 16.03
CA TYR A 195 1.32 5.45 15.95
C TYR A 195 1.51 4.94 14.52
N TYR A 196 0.42 4.75 13.77
CA TYR A 196 0.46 4.11 12.45
C TYR A 196 0.66 5.08 11.27
N PHE A 197 0.93 6.35 11.54
CA PHE A 197 1.40 7.30 10.55
C PHE A 197 2.90 7.56 10.73
N ALA A 198 3.71 7.17 9.76
CA ALA A 198 5.17 7.29 9.79
C ALA A 198 5.83 6.71 11.08
N PRO A 199 5.48 5.47 11.48
CA PRO A 199 6.06 4.82 12.65
C PRO A 199 7.56 4.61 12.49
N ASP A 200 8.26 4.41 13.59
CA ASP A 200 9.61 3.88 13.55
C ASP A 200 9.63 2.51 12.85
N VAL A 201 10.56 2.32 11.90
CA VAL A 201 10.60 1.12 11.05
C VAL A 201 10.82 -0.14 11.88
N LYS A 202 11.65 -0.08 12.90
CA LYS A 202 11.94 -1.23 13.78
C LYS A 202 10.70 -1.65 14.55
N ASP A 203 9.98 -0.68 15.12
CA ASP A 203 8.76 -0.95 15.87
C ASP A 203 7.65 -1.46 14.95
N PHE A 204 7.50 -0.85 13.78
CA PHE A 204 6.50 -1.26 12.79
C PHE A 204 6.76 -2.67 12.28
N SER A 205 8.00 -3.00 11.92
CA SER A 205 8.41 -4.33 11.48
C SER A 205 8.27 -5.40 12.57
N GLY A 206 8.16 -5.01 13.83
CA GLY A 206 7.81 -5.90 14.93
C GLY A 206 6.42 -6.53 14.78
N SER A 207 5.46 -5.79 14.24
CA SER A 207 4.06 -6.20 14.06
C SER A 207 3.67 -6.42 12.60
N HIS A 208 4.38 -5.81 11.64
CA HIS A 208 4.11 -5.88 10.21
C HIS A 208 5.28 -6.56 9.49
N LYS A 209 4.98 -7.57 8.71
CA LYS A 209 5.96 -8.35 7.95
C LYS A 209 5.70 -8.14 6.47
N THR A 210 6.47 -7.26 5.84
CA THR A 210 6.36 -6.96 4.41
C THR A 210 6.66 -8.22 3.59
N GLN A 211 5.76 -8.57 2.70
CA GLN A 211 5.93 -9.67 1.76
C GLN A 211 6.22 -9.15 0.35
N ASP A 212 5.54 -8.08 -0.06
CA ASP A 212 5.63 -7.59 -1.42
C ASP A 212 5.35 -6.09 -1.54
N LEU A 213 6.10 -5.42 -2.42
CA LEU A 213 5.89 -4.06 -2.89
C LEU A 213 5.29 -4.15 -4.29
N VAL A 214 3.96 -4.22 -4.38
CA VAL A 214 3.24 -4.63 -5.59
C VAL A 214 3.62 -3.81 -6.82
N GLN A 215 3.70 -2.50 -6.68
CA GLN A 215 4.02 -1.63 -7.83
C GLN A 215 5.46 -1.81 -8.33
N VAL A 216 6.42 -2.05 -7.44
CA VAL A 216 7.82 -2.27 -7.81
C VAL A 216 7.98 -3.56 -8.64
N ARG A 217 7.20 -4.58 -8.31
CA ARG A 217 7.21 -5.85 -9.06
C ARG A 217 6.64 -5.71 -10.47
N LEU A 218 5.56 -4.95 -10.64
CA LEU A 218 4.91 -4.80 -11.94
C LEU A 218 5.83 -4.12 -12.97
N GLU A 219 6.65 -3.16 -12.54
CA GLU A 219 7.63 -2.53 -13.42
C GLU A 219 8.74 -3.48 -13.86
N GLY A 220 9.11 -4.45 -13.01
CA GLY A 220 10.06 -5.51 -13.36
C GLY A 220 9.51 -6.50 -14.40
N ALA A 221 8.22 -6.77 -14.38
CA ALA A 221 7.57 -7.73 -15.29
C ALA A 221 7.41 -7.20 -16.72
N ASN A 222 7.30 -5.90 -16.89
CA ASN A 222 7.13 -5.25 -18.20
C ASN A 222 8.45 -5.07 -18.97
N ASN A 223 9.59 -5.48 -18.43
CA ASN A 223 10.92 -5.35 -19.02
C ASN A 223 11.52 -6.70 -19.49
N THR A 224 10.74 -7.78 -19.54
CA THR A 224 11.10 -9.09 -20.13
C THR A 224 10.39 -9.30 -21.44
#